data_ff8de1ff6e559ab53aa807730fb79936
#
_entry.id   ff8de1ff6e559ab53aa807730fb79936
#
_cell.length_a   1.000
_cell.length_b   1.000
_cell.length_c   1.000
_cell.angle_alpha   90.00
_cell.angle_beta   90.00
_cell.angle_gamma   90.00
#
_symmetry.space_group_name_H-M   'P 1'
#
loop_
_entity.id
_entity.type
_entity.pdbx_description
1 polymer ?
#
loop_
_entity_poly.entity_id
_entity_poly.type
_entity_poly.pdbx_seq_one_letter_code
_entity_poly.pdbx_strand_id
1 'polypeptide(L)'
;MKHPQHRSGQSASSALPDAASRPAWFASASASCLAAVLGLAAPAAHAAAPAGTATAQVSDTPSRTRSLTLTLMDGNGPAPAPHTPYRVFVTGSNDEILDTPSGDGILHGVTDAEGRTAQIRTSLPHTEDDFTLIRRIGDGPWGHFFQLQRSGSTEPLPAWPYIMTMPQRWGEQWVDLGYTTRQGATAYFSHDVPAGSVSLHIDADVTRDSKCFAELDAVNRKFAQNDADGARALIGAMRCTRSAEQKLDLARLLLAAGQADLARHWLLQTRQRPFPDMFKPVDDADRRKRLEVERLLGMPDLVLEDSNVLQARQSKKRAADATDLANNTAYFLADFPDYLPQAEEQARRSLERVGPRPYNQGTLGWILALRGQTAEGLRLMRLAYRDLPRDEEIAAEYGLTLWRSGQKDLAARLWDQAQRECVWGVRLHAALREAGYPHPYFHPADSEPVNAYRARCAKPRIKAKTAGL
;
A
#
# COMPACT_ATOMS: atom_id res chain seq x y z
N MET A 1 -49.79 8.67 55.73
CA MET A 1 -49.31 8.75 54.35
C MET A 1 -47.85 9.09 54.40
N LYS A 2 -46.95 8.13 54.27
CA LYS A 2 -45.48 8.31 54.35
C LYS A 2 -44.87 7.79 53.06
N HIS A 3 -44.10 8.64 52.38
CA HIS A 3 -43.26 8.28 51.23
C HIS A 3 -42.04 7.45 51.66
N PRO A 4 -41.61 6.43 50.93
CA PRO A 4 -40.31 5.82 51.15
C PRO A 4 -39.22 6.43 50.24
N GLN A 5 -38.04 6.59 50.85
CA GLN A 5 -36.79 7.11 50.25
C GLN A 5 -36.12 6.04 49.37
N HIS A 6 -35.57 6.48 48.23
CA HIS A 6 -34.66 5.71 47.38
C HIS A 6 -33.26 5.60 48.02
N ARG A 7 -32.77 4.37 48.16
CA ARG A 7 -31.36 4.07 48.46
C ARG A 7 -30.59 3.87 47.15
N SER A 8 -29.50 4.61 46.95
CA SER A 8 -28.50 4.46 45.94
C SER A 8 -27.65 3.20 46.16
N GLY A 9 -27.61 2.31 45.19
CA GLY A 9 -26.74 1.12 45.19
C GLY A 9 -25.35 1.48 44.67
N GLN A 10 -24.34 1.14 45.46
CA GLN A 10 -22.93 1.16 45.06
C GLN A 10 -22.62 0.03 44.09
N SER A 11 -22.04 0.34 42.95
CA SER A 11 -21.49 -0.66 42.02
C SER A 11 -20.07 -1.02 42.41
N ALA A 12 -19.84 -2.29 42.68
CA ALA A 12 -18.54 -2.86 42.96
C ALA A 12 -17.72 -2.94 41.66
N SER A 13 -16.51 -2.40 41.71
CA SER A 13 -15.47 -2.54 40.71
C SER A 13 -14.84 -3.94 40.84
N SER A 14 -15.02 -4.81 39.85
CA SER A 14 -14.27 -6.05 39.73
C SER A 14 -13.03 -5.83 38.88
N ALA A 15 -11.86 -5.98 39.48
CA ALA A 15 -10.57 -6.00 38.78
C ALA A 15 -10.42 -7.28 37.96
N LEU A 16 -9.99 -7.15 36.71
CA LEU A 16 -9.63 -8.24 35.81
C LEU A 16 -8.11 -8.43 35.80
N PRO A 17 -7.61 -9.67 35.65
CA PRO A 17 -6.20 -9.97 35.68
C PRO A 17 -5.46 -9.67 34.36
N ASP A 18 -4.22 -9.27 34.49
CA ASP A 18 -3.23 -9.01 33.44
C ASP A 18 -2.93 -10.25 32.59
N ALA A 19 -3.11 -10.15 31.28
CA ALA A 19 -2.55 -11.09 30.33
C ALA A 19 -1.64 -10.35 29.34
N ALA A 20 -0.35 -10.64 29.44
CA ALA A 20 0.68 -10.06 28.62
C ALA A 20 0.68 -10.64 27.21
N SER A 21 0.45 -9.81 26.19
CA SER A 21 0.83 -10.09 24.80
C SER A 21 1.27 -8.80 24.11
N ARG A 22 2.46 -8.86 23.51
CA ARG A 22 3.10 -7.75 22.79
C ARG A 22 2.34 -7.42 21.52
N PRO A 23 2.05 -6.15 21.20
CA PRO A 23 1.48 -5.76 19.93
C PRO A 23 2.56 -5.46 18.91
N ALA A 24 2.56 -6.22 17.81
CA ALA A 24 3.27 -5.87 16.59
C ALA A 24 2.39 -4.94 15.74
N TRP A 25 2.51 -3.64 15.95
CA TRP A 25 2.00 -2.63 15.04
C TRP A 25 3.18 -1.73 14.67
N PHE A 26 3.52 -1.66 13.39
CA PHE A 26 4.73 -0.98 12.90
C PHE A 26 6.05 -1.50 13.46
N ALA A 27 6.22 -2.81 13.47
CA ALA A 27 7.52 -3.35 13.16
C ALA A 27 7.34 -3.95 11.76
N SER A 28 7.77 -3.24 10.74
CA SER A 28 8.32 -3.93 9.59
C SER A 28 9.49 -4.72 10.17
N ALA A 29 9.18 -5.85 10.72
CA ALA A 29 10.19 -6.84 11.02
C ALA A 29 10.70 -7.31 9.67
N SER A 30 11.70 -6.59 9.19
CA SER A 30 12.71 -7.13 8.31
C SER A 30 13.38 -8.27 9.05
N ALA A 31 12.77 -9.41 8.98
CA ALA A 31 13.36 -10.66 9.44
C ALA A 31 12.84 -11.76 8.52
N SER A 32 13.45 -11.86 7.43
CA SER A 32 13.84 -13.02 6.63
C SER A 32 14.22 -12.49 5.27
N CYS A 33 15.49 -12.19 5.09
CA CYS A 33 16.07 -11.83 3.81
C CYS A 33 15.96 -13.03 2.86
N LEU A 34 14.83 -13.16 2.18
CA LEU A 34 14.80 -13.66 0.83
C LEU A 34 15.12 -12.44 -0.04
N ALA A 35 16.29 -12.45 -0.65
CA ALA A 35 16.74 -11.36 -1.49
C ALA A 35 15.77 -11.17 -2.66
N ALA A 36 14.88 -10.17 -2.56
CA ALA A 36 14.16 -9.67 -3.70
C ALA A 36 15.16 -8.85 -4.52
N VAL A 37 15.64 -9.40 -5.61
CA VAL A 37 16.44 -8.64 -6.58
C VAL A 37 15.49 -7.73 -7.32
N LEU A 38 15.54 -6.44 -7.00
CA LEU A 38 14.89 -5.39 -7.78
C LEU A 38 15.58 -5.31 -9.15
N GLY A 39 14.97 -5.93 -10.15
CA GLY A 39 15.32 -5.75 -11.55
C GLY A 39 14.87 -4.37 -12.03
N LEU A 40 15.63 -3.32 -11.72
CA LEU A 40 15.52 -2.05 -12.40
C LEU A 40 16.24 -2.18 -13.74
N ALA A 41 15.52 -2.42 -14.82
CA ALA A 41 16.04 -2.19 -16.17
C ALA A 41 16.14 -0.68 -16.39
N ALA A 42 17.36 -0.14 -16.30
CA ALA A 42 17.67 1.22 -16.76
C ALA A 42 17.74 1.20 -18.29
N PRO A 43 17.12 2.16 -19.01
CA PRO A 43 17.39 2.32 -20.42
C PRO A 43 18.81 2.85 -20.62
N ALA A 44 19.59 2.15 -21.42
CA ALA A 44 20.91 2.60 -21.85
C ALA A 44 20.77 3.86 -22.71
N ALA A 45 21.41 4.95 -22.29
CA ALA A 45 21.52 6.15 -23.08
C ALA A 45 22.44 5.86 -24.29
N HIS A 46 21.89 5.92 -25.49
CA HIS A 46 22.67 5.87 -26.72
C HIS A 46 23.34 7.23 -26.98
N ALA A 47 24.65 7.24 -26.90
CA ALA A 47 25.46 8.36 -27.40
C ALA A 47 25.44 8.31 -28.92
N ALA A 48 25.07 9.42 -29.56
CA ALA A 48 25.13 9.59 -30.99
C ALA A 48 26.60 9.67 -31.46
N ALA A 49 26.98 8.78 -32.35
CA ALA A 49 28.24 8.86 -33.12
C ALA A 49 28.01 9.53 -34.49
N PRO A 50 29.00 10.22 -35.07
CA PRO A 50 28.79 11.06 -36.23
C PRO A 50 28.62 10.25 -37.54
N ALA A 51 27.85 10.86 -38.45
CA ALA A 51 27.49 10.33 -39.75
C ALA A 51 28.72 10.10 -40.65
N GLY A 52 28.99 8.83 -40.97
CA GLY A 52 29.80 8.42 -42.07
C GLY A 52 28.90 7.90 -43.19
N THR A 53 28.95 8.55 -44.36
CA THR A 53 28.29 8.14 -45.58
C THR A 53 28.90 6.84 -46.09
N ALA A 54 28.19 5.71 -45.87
CA ALA A 54 28.45 4.46 -46.58
C ALA A 54 27.17 4.06 -47.29
N THR A 55 27.23 4.08 -48.62
CA THR A 55 26.21 3.47 -49.49
C THR A 55 26.17 1.98 -49.24
N ALA A 56 25.25 1.52 -48.40
CA ALA A 56 24.97 0.11 -48.20
C ALA A 56 23.92 -0.32 -49.23
N GLN A 57 24.27 -1.31 -50.07
CA GLN A 57 23.33 -2.04 -50.86
C GLN A 57 22.30 -2.70 -49.92
N VAL A 58 21.05 -2.32 -50.07
CA VAL A 58 19.92 -2.99 -49.41
C VAL A 58 19.78 -4.38 -50.01
N SER A 59 20.29 -5.38 -49.32
CA SER A 59 19.88 -6.76 -49.59
C SER A 59 18.51 -6.94 -48.87
N ASP A 60 17.45 -7.02 -49.66
CA ASP A 60 16.11 -7.44 -49.23
C ASP A 60 16.16 -8.89 -48.76
N THR A 61 16.63 -9.13 -47.57
CA THR A 61 16.33 -10.37 -46.85
C THR A 61 15.00 -10.18 -46.14
N PRO A 62 13.94 -10.94 -46.43
CA PRO A 62 12.68 -10.79 -45.75
C PRO A 62 12.89 -11.04 -44.26
N SER A 63 12.75 -10.00 -43.48
CA SER A 63 12.76 -10.05 -42.01
C SER A 63 11.66 -11.06 -41.60
N ARG A 64 12.05 -12.26 -41.21
CA ARG A 64 11.14 -13.30 -40.70
C ARG A 64 10.71 -12.90 -39.30
N THR A 65 9.80 -11.95 -39.21
CA THR A 65 9.08 -11.65 -37.96
C THR A 65 8.36 -12.94 -37.54
N ARG A 66 8.66 -13.41 -36.34
CA ARG A 66 7.97 -14.53 -35.75
C ARG A 66 6.83 -14.04 -34.88
N SER A 67 5.73 -14.77 -34.87
CA SER A 67 4.57 -14.42 -34.08
C SER A 67 4.10 -15.62 -33.26
N LEU A 68 3.74 -15.34 -32.00
CA LEU A 68 3.17 -16.31 -31.09
C LEU A 68 2.08 -15.63 -30.22
N THR A 69 1.25 -16.47 -29.60
CA THR A 69 0.32 -16.06 -28.56
C THR A 69 0.63 -16.85 -27.30
N LEU A 70 0.50 -16.22 -26.14
CA LEU A 70 0.70 -16.85 -24.85
C LEU A 70 -0.63 -17.03 -24.14
N THR A 71 -0.73 -18.01 -23.25
CA THR A 71 -1.93 -18.22 -22.43
C THR A 71 -1.63 -17.83 -20.99
N LEU A 72 -2.37 -16.84 -20.47
CA LEU A 72 -2.33 -16.48 -19.06
C LEU A 72 -3.13 -17.49 -18.25
N MET A 73 -2.50 -18.08 -17.24
CA MET A 73 -3.13 -19.07 -16.39
C MET A 73 -3.80 -18.43 -15.18
N ASP A 74 -4.90 -19.02 -14.72
CA ASP A 74 -5.67 -18.55 -13.58
C ASP A 74 -5.07 -19.09 -12.27
N GLY A 75 -4.48 -18.19 -11.47
CA GLY A 75 -3.85 -18.53 -10.19
C GLY A 75 -2.73 -19.55 -10.31
N ASN A 76 -2.74 -20.57 -9.45
CA ASN A 76 -1.81 -21.70 -9.51
C ASN A 76 -2.41 -22.95 -10.19
N GLY A 77 -3.60 -22.81 -10.77
CA GLY A 77 -4.31 -23.89 -11.46
C GLY A 77 -3.95 -24.01 -12.94
N PRO A 78 -4.42 -25.08 -13.60
CA PRO A 78 -4.21 -25.29 -15.02
C PRO A 78 -5.22 -24.54 -15.92
N ALA A 79 -6.17 -23.79 -15.33
CA ALA A 79 -7.22 -23.13 -16.11
C ALA A 79 -6.69 -21.81 -16.71
N PRO A 80 -7.04 -21.48 -17.97
CA PRO A 80 -6.78 -20.16 -18.53
C PRO A 80 -7.53 -19.06 -17.80
N ALA A 81 -6.98 -17.84 -17.84
CA ALA A 81 -7.57 -16.63 -17.28
C ALA A 81 -8.20 -15.77 -18.39
N PRO A 82 -9.50 -15.94 -18.72
CA PRO A 82 -10.15 -15.14 -19.74
C PRO A 82 -10.40 -13.71 -19.28
N HIS A 83 -10.49 -12.80 -20.25
CA HIS A 83 -10.82 -11.38 -20.04
C HIS A 83 -10.01 -10.70 -18.93
N THR A 84 -8.74 -11.12 -18.76
CA THR A 84 -7.86 -10.65 -17.69
C THR A 84 -6.83 -9.67 -18.25
N PRO A 85 -6.71 -8.47 -17.69
CA PRO A 85 -5.66 -7.53 -18.05
C PRO A 85 -4.28 -8.15 -17.80
N TYR A 86 -3.38 -7.97 -18.76
CA TYR A 86 -2.03 -8.54 -18.69
C TYR A 86 -0.95 -7.54 -19.10
N ARG A 87 0.26 -7.86 -18.72
CA ARG A 87 1.52 -7.30 -19.19
C ARG A 87 2.44 -8.44 -19.58
N VAL A 88 3.11 -8.30 -20.73
CA VAL A 88 4.09 -9.29 -21.19
C VAL A 88 5.32 -8.59 -21.78
N PHE A 89 6.49 -9.18 -21.54
CA PHE A 89 7.78 -8.73 -22.05
C PHE A 89 8.74 -9.91 -22.18
N VAL A 90 9.79 -9.76 -23.00
CA VAL A 90 10.84 -10.77 -23.15
C VAL A 90 11.75 -10.76 -21.92
N THR A 91 12.06 -11.92 -21.37
CA THR A 91 12.84 -12.08 -20.13
C THR A 91 14.29 -12.44 -20.46
N GLY A 92 15.25 -11.74 -19.86
CA GLY A 92 16.68 -12.12 -19.93
C GLY A 92 17.32 -11.96 -21.30
N SER A 93 16.70 -11.26 -22.23
CA SER A 93 17.18 -10.96 -23.57
C SER A 93 17.18 -9.45 -23.83
N ASN A 94 18.02 -8.99 -24.74
CA ASN A 94 17.96 -7.61 -25.28
C ASN A 94 16.95 -7.48 -26.42
N ASP A 95 16.21 -8.54 -26.76
CA ASP A 95 15.14 -8.48 -27.74
C ASP A 95 13.86 -7.93 -27.13
N GLU A 96 13.03 -7.32 -27.94
CA GLU A 96 11.82 -6.62 -27.52
C GLU A 96 10.63 -7.09 -28.32
N ILE A 97 9.46 -6.96 -27.75
CA ILE A 97 8.21 -7.16 -28.49
C ILE A 97 8.05 -6.00 -29.47
N LEU A 98 7.90 -6.35 -30.76
CA LEU A 98 7.73 -5.36 -31.82
C LEU A 98 6.30 -4.81 -31.82
N ASP A 99 6.15 -3.60 -32.38
CA ASP A 99 4.84 -2.94 -32.60
C ASP A 99 4.03 -2.75 -31.31
N THR A 100 4.71 -2.55 -30.17
CA THR A 100 4.03 -2.18 -28.94
C THR A 100 3.52 -0.74 -29.01
N PRO A 101 2.32 -0.42 -28.50
CA PRO A 101 1.75 0.95 -28.58
C PRO A 101 2.63 2.03 -27.95
N SER A 102 3.40 1.68 -26.90
CA SER A 102 4.32 2.57 -26.20
C SER A 102 5.73 2.59 -26.78
N GLY A 103 6.06 1.64 -27.66
CA GLY A 103 7.41 1.52 -28.21
C GLY A 103 8.48 1.09 -27.20
N ASP A 104 8.07 0.57 -26.05
CA ASP A 104 8.95 0.18 -24.93
C ASP A 104 9.24 -1.34 -24.89
N GLY A 105 8.83 -2.07 -25.93
CA GLY A 105 8.99 -3.53 -25.98
C GLY A 105 8.09 -4.31 -25.02
N ILE A 106 7.11 -3.65 -24.44
CA ILE A 106 6.18 -4.23 -23.45
C ILE A 106 4.76 -4.19 -24.00
N LEU A 107 4.12 -5.36 -24.11
CA LEU A 107 2.75 -5.44 -24.56
C LEU A 107 1.78 -5.49 -23.38
N HIS A 108 0.82 -4.59 -23.39
CA HIS A 108 -0.32 -4.57 -22.48
C HIS A 108 -1.59 -4.94 -23.25
N GLY A 109 -2.48 -5.69 -22.63
CA GLY A 109 -3.74 -6.06 -23.24
C GLY A 109 -4.69 -6.73 -22.26
N VAL A 110 -5.78 -7.28 -22.82
CA VAL A 110 -6.74 -8.13 -22.10
C VAL A 110 -6.81 -9.44 -22.84
N THR A 111 -6.76 -10.55 -22.13
CA THR A 111 -6.84 -11.90 -22.74
C THR A 111 -8.20 -12.16 -23.37
N ASP A 112 -8.23 -13.00 -24.38
CA ASP A 112 -9.49 -13.45 -25.02
C ASP A 112 -10.27 -14.45 -24.13
N ALA A 113 -11.35 -15.02 -24.68
CA ALA A 113 -12.19 -15.99 -23.97
C ALA A 113 -11.45 -17.30 -23.61
N GLU A 114 -10.38 -17.63 -24.31
CA GLU A 114 -9.51 -18.76 -24.04
C GLU A 114 -8.27 -18.41 -23.20
N GLY A 115 -8.20 -17.18 -22.67
CA GLY A 115 -7.11 -16.71 -21.85
C GLY A 115 -5.83 -16.35 -22.63
N ARG A 116 -5.90 -16.20 -23.97
CA ARG A 116 -4.74 -15.92 -24.82
C ARG A 116 -4.49 -14.42 -24.94
N THR A 117 -3.21 -14.07 -25.06
CA THR A 117 -2.79 -12.69 -25.37
C THR A 117 -3.10 -12.32 -26.82
N ALA A 118 -3.01 -11.04 -27.14
CA ALA A 118 -2.83 -10.62 -28.53
C ALA A 118 -1.57 -11.25 -29.13
N GLN A 119 -1.46 -11.23 -30.46
CA GLN A 119 -0.31 -11.76 -31.18
C GLN A 119 0.95 -10.96 -30.81
N ILE A 120 1.97 -11.67 -30.33
CA ILE A 120 3.27 -11.14 -29.98
C ILE A 120 4.21 -11.33 -31.16
N ARG A 121 4.92 -10.28 -31.55
CA ARG A 121 5.91 -10.29 -32.64
C ARG A 121 7.28 -9.95 -32.11
N THR A 122 8.31 -10.71 -32.49
CA THR A 122 9.69 -10.50 -32.07
C THR A 122 10.65 -10.61 -33.28
N SER A 123 11.83 -10.03 -33.16
CA SER A 123 12.86 -10.10 -34.19
C SER A 123 13.61 -11.44 -34.16
N LEU A 124 13.77 -12.02 -32.96
CA LEU A 124 14.42 -13.30 -32.73
C LEU A 124 13.38 -14.42 -32.45
N PRO A 125 13.74 -15.69 -32.66
CA PRO A 125 12.90 -16.80 -32.25
C PRO A 125 12.89 -16.95 -30.72
N HIS A 126 11.72 -16.97 -30.14
CA HIS A 126 11.49 -17.19 -28.72
C HIS A 126 10.52 -18.32 -28.49
N THR A 127 10.65 -18.99 -27.35
CA THR A 127 9.70 -19.94 -26.77
C THR A 127 8.81 -19.25 -25.74
N GLU A 128 7.75 -19.90 -25.29
CA GLU A 128 6.88 -19.37 -24.24
C GLU A 128 7.65 -19.06 -22.94
N ASP A 129 8.70 -19.83 -22.63
CA ASP A 129 9.51 -19.68 -21.42
C ASP A 129 10.39 -18.43 -21.43
N ASP A 130 10.63 -17.84 -22.60
CA ASP A 130 11.40 -16.61 -22.77
C ASP A 130 10.58 -15.35 -22.40
N PHE A 131 9.29 -15.50 -22.13
CA PHE A 131 8.41 -14.39 -21.80
C PHE A 131 7.99 -14.42 -20.33
N THR A 132 7.96 -13.23 -19.72
CA THR A 132 7.24 -13.01 -18.47
C THR A 132 5.86 -12.45 -18.79
N LEU A 133 4.84 -13.30 -18.67
CA LEU A 133 3.43 -12.94 -18.78
C LEU A 133 2.81 -12.88 -17.39
N ILE A 134 2.35 -11.70 -17.01
CA ILE A 134 1.79 -11.44 -15.66
C ILE A 134 0.47 -10.71 -15.75
N ARG A 135 -0.43 -10.99 -14.81
CA ARG A 135 -1.67 -10.26 -14.64
C ARG A 135 -1.37 -8.78 -14.30
N ARG A 136 -2.12 -7.86 -14.89
CA ARG A 136 -2.05 -6.43 -14.57
C ARG A 136 -3.25 -6.04 -13.71
N ILE A 137 -2.99 -5.23 -12.68
CA ILE A 137 -3.98 -4.70 -11.75
C ILE A 137 -3.89 -3.19 -11.74
N GLY A 138 -5.04 -2.54 -11.85
CA GLY A 138 -5.12 -1.09 -11.95
C GLY A 138 -4.62 -0.54 -13.28
N ASP A 139 -4.74 0.76 -13.41
CA ASP A 139 -4.35 1.54 -14.58
C ASP A 139 -3.36 2.62 -14.16
N GLY A 140 -2.72 3.24 -15.10
CA GLY A 140 -1.78 4.32 -14.85
C GLY A 140 -0.35 3.99 -15.26
N PRO A 141 0.50 5.01 -15.31
CA PRO A 141 1.85 4.89 -15.87
C PRO A 141 2.87 4.34 -14.86
N TRP A 142 2.52 4.30 -13.58
CA TRP A 142 3.43 3.85 -12.51
C TRP A 142 3.08 2.42 -12.12
N GLY A 143 4.10 1.59 -11.91
CA GLY A 143 3.79 0.23 -11.51
C GLY A 143 4.96 -0.55 -10.95
N HIS A 144 4.64 -1.63 -10.27
CA HIS A 144 5.56 -2.53 -9.59
C HIS A 144 5.14 -3.98 -9.76
N PHE A 145 6.11 -4.87 -9.80
CA PHE A 145 5.97 -6.31 -9.59
C PHE A 145 7.23 -6.83 -8.89
N PHE A 146 7.15 -7.97 -8.29
CA PHE A 146 8.26 -8.63 -7.64
C PHE A 146 8.56 -9.97 -8.35
N GLN A 147 9.83 -10.34 -8.37
CA GLN A 147 10.27 -11.64 -8.84
C GLN A 147 10.89 -12.38 -7.67
N LEU A 148 10.26 -13.48 -7.26
CA LEU A 148 10.69 -14.31 -6.14
C LEU A 148 11.63 -15.40 -6.61
N GLN A 149 12.72 -15.55 -5.88
CA GLN A 149 13.73 -16.59 -6.11
C GLN A 149 14.01 -17.35 -4.80
N ARG A 150 14.43 -18.58 -4.93
CA ARG A 150 14.87 -19.38 -3.78
C ARG A 150 16.10 -18.75 -3.14
N SER A 151 16.11 -18.67 -1.81
CA SER A 151 17.23 -18.07 -1.06
C SER A 151 18.57 -18.69 -1.46
N GLY A 152 19.54 -17.84 -1.84
CA GLY A 152 20.87 -18.27 -2.27
C GLY A 152 20.95 -18.88 -3.68
N SER A 153 19.92 -18.74 -4.49
CA SER A 153 19.82 -19.28 -5.85
C SER A 153 19.16 -18.26 -6.77
N THR A 154 19.31 -18.43 -8.08
CA THR A 154 18.55 -17.73 -9.13
C THR A 154 17.28 -18.49 -9.55
N GLU A 155 17.02 -19.64 -8.93
CA GLU A 155 15.86 -20.47 -9.21
C GLU A 155 14.56 -19.74 -8.79
N PRO A 156 13.58 -19.55 -9.70
CA PRO A 156 12.33 -18.89 -9.38
C PRO A 156 11.50 -19.71 -8.37
N LEU A 157 10.67 -19.04 -7.60
CA LEU A 157 9.65 -19.64 -6.72
C LEU A 157 8.28 -19.59 -7.39
N PRO A 158 7.87 -20.64 -8.14
CA PRO A 158 6.58 -20.69 -8.80
C PRO A 158 5.45 -21.03 -7.81
N ALA A 159 4.24 -20.57 -8.11
CA ALA A 159 3.03 -20.86 -7.35
C ALA A 159 3.14 -20.56 -5.84
N TRP A 160 3.94 -19.54 -5.50
CA TRP A 160 4.09 -19.10 -4.12
C TRP A 160 3.02 -18.08 -3.75
N PRO A 161 2.26 -18.26 -2.64
CA PRO A 161 1.23 -17.32 -2.24
C PRO A 161 1.83 -16.00 -1.77
N TYR A 162 1.23 -14.89 -2.15
CA TYR A 162 1.68 -13.57 -1.75
C TYR A 162 0.52 -12.60 -1.51
N ILE A 163 0.78 -11.57 -0.71
CA ILE A 163 -0.03 -10.37 -0.62
C ILE A 163 0.88 -9.19 -0.94
N MET A 164 0.43 -8.32 -1.82
CA MET A 164 1.10 -7.07 -2.14
C MET A 164 0.32 -5.92 -1.51
N THR A 165 1.02 -5.03 -0.80
CA THR A 165 0.41 -3.89 -0.14
C THR A 165 1.07 -2.59 -0.56
N MET A 166 0.33 -1.50 -0.48
CA MET A 166 0.81 -0.14 -0.70
C MET A 166 0.47 0.71 0.53
N PRO A 167 1.39 1.56 1.01
CA PRO A 167 1.11 2.50 2.06
C PRO A 167 -0.04 3.42 1.67
N GLN A 168 -0.98 3.57 2.57
CA GLN A 168 -2.06 4.54 2.51
C GLN A 168 -1.92 5.52 3.67
N ARG A 169 -2.64 6.62 3.59
CA ARG A 169 -2.62 7.65 4.65
C ARG A 169 -2.80 7.09 6.07
N TRP A 170 -3.56 6.01 6.22
CA TRP A 170 -3.91 5.44 7.53
C TRP A 170 -3.41 4.01 7.75
N GLY A 171 -2.43 3.59 6.99
CA GLY A 171 -1.85 2.26 7.06
C GLY A 171 -1.54 1.64 5.72
N GLU A 172 -1.45 0.33 5.66
CA GLU A 172 -1.23 -0.40 4.42
C GLU A 172 -2.55 -0.95 3.88
N GLN A 173 -2.81 -0.69 2.60
CA GLN A 173 -3.91 -1.30 1.88
C GLN A 173 -3.40 -2.47 1.04
N TRP A 174 -4.12 -3.58 1.02
CA TRP A 174 -3.90 -4.63 0.04
C TRP A 174 -4.18 -4.10 -1.36
N VAL A 175 -3.26 -4.34 -2.28
CA VAL A 175 -3.45 -3.99 -3.68
C VAL A 175 -3.61 -5.22 -4.54
N ASP A 176 -3.10 -6.37 -4.09
CA ASP A 176 -3.29 -7.66 -4.72
C ASP A 176 -2.98 -8.82 -3.76
N LEU A 177 -3.59 -9.95 -4.03
CA LEU A 177 -3.21 -11.25 -3.51
C LEU A 177 -3.23 -12.27 -4.65
N GLY A 178 -2.37 -13.27 -4.60
CA GLY A 178 -2.28 -14.25 -5.66
C GLY A 178 -1.12 -15.23 -5.47
N TYR A 179 -0.81 -15.93 -6.55
CA TYR A 179 0.32 -16.83 -6.62
C TYR A 179 1.31 -16.35 -7.68
N THR A 180 2.60 -16.53 -7.42
CA THR A 180 3.63 -16.21 -8.41
C THR A 180 3.52 -17.10 -9.67
N THR A 181 3.93 -16.56 -10.81
CA THR A 181 4.01 -17.29 -12.08
C THR A 181 5.10 -18.36 -12.05
N ARG A 182 5.25 -19.14 -13.14
CA ARG A 182 6.35 -20.10 -13.31
C ARG A 182 7.73 -19.44 -13.15
N GLN A 183 7.88 -18.18 -13.57
CA GLN A 183 9.10 -17.40 -13.43
C GLN A 183 9.23 -16.73 -12.04
N GLY A 184 8.35 -17.03 -11.09
CA GLY A 184 8.36 -16.43 -9.76
C GLY A 184 7.85 -14.99 -9.69
N ALA A 185 7.21 -14.48 -10.74
CA ALA A 185 6.73 -13.11 -10.79
C ALA A 185 5.34 -12.96 -10.14
N THR A 186 5.14 -11.85 -9.39
CA THR A 186 3.82 -11.43 -8.90
C THR A 186 3.02 -10.78 -10.04
N ALA A 187 1.76 -10.43 -9.80
CA ALA A 187 1.05 -9.52 -10.68
C ALA A 187 1.76 -8.15 -10.77
N TYR A 188 1.54 -7.44 -11.87
CA TYR A 188 1.99 -6.06 -12.05
C TYR A 188 0.90 -5.12 -11.53
N PHE A 189 1.21 -4.43 -10.44
CA PHE A 189 0.35 -3.38 -9.90
C PHE A 189 0.67 -2.04 -10.57
N SER A 190 -0.35 -1.42 -11.16
CA SER A 190 -0.27 -0.16 -11.91
C SER A 190 -1.16 0.89 -11.29
N HIS A 191 -0.69 2.14 -11.19
CA HIS A 191 -1.44 3.23 -10.55
C HIS A 191 -1.05 4.62 -11.10
N ASP A 192 -1.89 5.62 -10.79
CA ASP A 192 -1.79 6.99 -11.35
C ASP A 192 -0.71 7.85 -10.71
N VAL A 193 -0.28 7.50 -9.51
CA VAL A 193 0.74 8.23 -8.76
C VAL A 193 1.92 7.32 -8.44
N PRO A 194 3.15 7.84 -8.42
CA PRO A 194 4.29 7.03 -8.01
C PRO A 194 4.14 6.63 -6.55
N ALA A 195 4.09 5.33 -6.27
CA ALA A 195 4.13 4.84 -4.91
C ALA A 195 5.49 5.11 -4.28
N GLY A 196 5.51 5.56 -3.03
CA GLY A 196 6.74 5.70 -2.27
C GLY A 196 7.38 4.34 -1.97
N SER A 197 6.55 3.33 -1.74
CA SER A 197 6.95 1.94 -1.57
C SER A 197 5.77 1.01 -1.87
N VAL A 198 6.07 -0.21 -2.28
CA VAL A 198 5.13 -1.32 -2.36
C VAL A 198 5.78 -2.45 -1.56
N SER A 199 5.03 -3.06 -0.66
CA SER A 199 5.53 -4.15 0.18
C SER A 199 4.99 -5.49 -0.30
N LEU A 200 5.79 -6.54 -0.16
CA LEU A 200 5.42 -7.91 -0.49
C LEU A 200 5.42 -8.76 0.78
N HIS A 201 4.30 -9.38 1.08
CA HIS A 201 4.13 -10.28 2.21
C HIS A 201 3.93 -11.70 1.68
N ILE A 202 4.91 -12.57 1.96
CA ILE A 202 4.93 -13.98 1.52
C ILE A 202 4.79 -14.96 2.70
N ASP A 203 4.77 -14.45 3.91
CA ASP A 203 4.67 -15.23 5.16
C ASP A 203 3.67 -14.58 6.14
N ALA A 204 2.58 -14.01 5.60
CA ALA A 204 1.50 -13.47 6.41
C ALA A 204 0.61 -14.61 6.96
N ASP A 205 -0.10 -14.35 8.06
CA ASP A 205 -0.99 -15.36 8.66
C ASP A 205 -2.02 -15.91 7.67
N VAL A 206 -2.57 -15.04 6.81
CA VAL A 206 -3.52 -15.43 5.77
C VAL A 206 -2.89 -16.34 4.70
N THR A 207 -1.59 -16.21 4.40
CA THR A 207 -0.91 -17.08 3.43
C THR A 207 -0.60 -18.48 4.00
N ARG A 208 -0.61 -18.64 5.32
CA ARG A 208 -0.37 -19.92 6.01
C ARG A 208 -1.58 -20.86 5.95
N ASP A 209 -2.80 -20.34 5.93
CA ASP A 209 -4.01 -21.13 5.69
C ASP A 209 -4.22 -21.28 4.18
N SER A 210 -3.60 -22.31 3.60
CA SER A 210 -3.63 -22.52 2.14
C SER A 210 -5.04 -22.68 1.55
N LYS A 211 -6.00 -23.17 2.33
CA LYS A 211 -7.39 -23.31 1.88
C LYS A 211 -8.10 -21.97 1.87
N CYS A 212 -7.92 -21.21 2.94
CA CYS A 212 -8.49 -19.87 3.05
C CYS A 212 -7.89 -18.94 2.00
N PHE A 213 -6.59 -18.98 1.84
CA PHE A 213 -5.92 -18.19 0.80
C PHE A 213 -6.44 -18.51 -0.60
N ALA A 214 -6.63 -19.78 -0.94
CA ALA A 214 -7.16 -20.18 -2.23
C ALA A 214 -8.60 -19.69 -2.48
N GLU A 215 -9.46 -19.70 -1.46
CA GLU A 215 -10.81 -19.14 -1.55
C GLU A 215 -10.77 -17.61 -1.78
N LEU A 216 -9.93 -16.88 -1.03
CA LEU A 216 -9.75 -15.44 -1.19
C LEU A 216 -9.16 -15.09 -2.57
N ASP A 217 -8.16 -15.84 -3.03
CA ASP A 217 -7.56 -15.65 -4.34
C ASP A 217 -8.58 -15.88 -5.47
N ALA A 218 -9.44 -16.90 -5.36
CA ALA A 218 -10.50 -17.13 -6.33
C ALA A 218 -11.49 -15.95 -6.41
N VAL A 219 -11.86 -15.36 -5.28
CA VAL A 219 -12.72 -14.15 -5.23
C VAL A 219 -11.99 -12.96 -5.86
N ASN A 220 -10.71 -12.76 -5.53
CA ASN A 220 -9.89 -11.69 -6.08
C ASN A 220 -9.81 -11.75 -7.62
N ARG A 221 -9.58 -12.97 -8.16
CA ARG A 221 -9.54 -13.17 -9.61
C ARG A 221 -10.87 -12.85 -10.30
N LYS A 222 -12.00 -13.20 -9.69
CA LYS A 222 -13.32 -12.84 -10.22
C LYS A 222 -13.51 -11.33 -10.33
N PHE A 223 -13.10 -10.57 -9.33
CA PHE A 223 -13.11 -9.12 -9.42
C PHE A 223 -12.14 -8.59 -10.48
N ALA A 224 -10.95 -9.15 -10.62
CA ALA A 224 -9.99 -8.79 -11.66
C ALA A 224 -10.52 -9.06 -13.09
N GLN A 225 -11.43 -10.02 -13.24
CA GLN A 225 -12.12 -10.34 -14.50
C GLN A 225 -13.40 -9.51 -14.70
N ASN A 226 -13.72 -8.58 -13.83
CA ASN A 226 -14.98 -7.82 -13.79
C ASN A 226 -16.23 -8.72 -13.61
N ASP A 227 -16.07 -9.93 -13.08
CA ASP A 227 -17.16 -10.87 -12.78
C ASP A 227 -17.62 -10.69 -11.32
N ALA A 228 -18.31 -9.60 -11.05
CA ALA A 228 -18.80 -9.26 -9.71
C ALA A 228 -19.84 -10.26 -9.19
N ASP A 229 -20.65 -10.84 -10.06
CA ASP A 229 -21.67 -11.83 -9.67
C ASP A 229 -21.03 -13.17 -9.32
N GLY A 230 -20.06 -13.63 -10.12
CA GLY A 230 -19.24 -14.78 -9.79
C GLY A 230 -18.47 -14.61 -8.48
N ALA A 231 -17.90 -13.42 -8.23
CA ALA A 231 -17.26 -13.10 -6.95
C ALA A 231 -18.24 -13.21 -5.77
N ARG A 232 -19.44 -12.62 -5.88
CA ARG A 232 -20.48 -12.71 -4.84
C ARG A 232 -20.92 -14.16 -4.58
N ALA A 233 -21.08 -14.96 -5.63
CA ALA A 233 -21.42 -16.38 -5.51
C ALA A 233 -20.33 -17.15 -4.74
N LEU A 234 -19.04 -16.90 -5.05
CA LEU A 234 -17.92 -17.49 -4.33
C LEU A 234 -17.91 -17.06 -2.86
N ILE A 235 -18.09 -15.76 -2.57
CA ILE A 235 -18.16 -15.25 -1.19
C ILE A 235 -19.27 -15.96 -0.41
N GLY A 236 -20.45 -16.14 -1.01
CA GLY A 236 -21.56 -16.87 -0.37
C GLY A 236 -21.25 -18.34 -0.07
N ALA A 237 -20.34 -18.95 -0.84
CA ALA A 237 -19.92 -20.35 -0.67
C ALA A 237 -18.68 -20.52 0.22
N MET A 238 -17.98 -19.44 0.58
CA MET A 238 -16.72 -19.48 1.33
C MET A 238 -16.90 -20.15 2.70
N ARG A 239 -15.90 -20.96 3.02
CA ARG A 239 -15.75 -21.55 4.36
C ARG A 239 -14.86 -20.70 5.28
N CYS A 240 -14.12 -19.80 4.70
CA CYS A 240 -13.16 -18.85 5.28
C CYS A 240 -13.82 -17.59 5.82
N THR A 241 -14.93 -17.70 6.50
CA THR A 241 -15.64 -16.54 7.09
C THR A 241 -16.13 -16.83 8.50
N ARG A 242 -15.50 -17.81 9.16
CA ARG A 242 -15.93 -18.27 10.49
C ARG A 242 -15.36 -17.42 11.62
N SER A 243 -14.07 -17.05 11.53
CA SER A 243 -13.41 -16.22 12.53
C SER A 243 -13.53 -14.72 12.20
N ALA A 244 -13.30 -13.86 13.19
CA ALA A 244 -13.23 -12.42 13.00
C ALA A 244 -12.07 -12.05 12.06
N GLU A 245 -10.92 -12.71 12.22
CA GLU A 245 -9.74 -12.51 11.39
C GLU A 245 -10.03 -12.79 9.90
N GLN A 246 -10.61 -13.94 9.58
CA GLN A 246 -10.96 -14.31 8.22
C GLN A 246 -11.96 -13.32 7.57
N LYS A 247 -12.92 -12.81 8.35
CA LYS A 247 -13.83 -11.77 7.87
C LYS A 247 -13.11 -10.45 7.59
N LEU A 248 -12.11 -10.09 8.39
CA LEU A 248 -11.31 -8.90 8.18
C LEU A 248 -10.39 -9.04 6.94
N ASP A 249 -9.82 -10.22 6.71
CA ASP A 249 -9.04 -10.49 5.52
C ASP A 249 -9.91 -10.40 4.25
N LEU A 250 -11.13 -10.94 4.29
CA LEU A 250 -12.10 -10.75 3.21
C LEU A 250 -12.48 -9.27 3.03
N ALA A 251 -12.67 -8.52 4.12
CA ALA A 251 -12.97 -7.08 4.02
C ALA A 251 -11.81 -6.29 3.38
N ARG A 252 -10.56 -6.62 3.68
CA ARG A 252 -9.36 -6.03 3.03
C ARG A 252 -9.31 -6.33 1.53
N LEU A 253 -9.58 -7.59 1.15
CA LEU A 253 -9.66 -7.98 -0.25
C LEU A 253 -10.74 -7.18 -0.98
N LEU A 254 -11.92 -7.07 -0.39
CA LEU A 254 -13.04 -6.32 -0.97
C LEU A 254 -12.72 -4.83 -1.13
N LEU A 255 -12.00 -4.24 -0.18
CA LEU A 255 -11.49 -2.87 -0.31
C LEU A 255 -10.51 -2.73 -1.48
N ALA A 256 -9.57 -3.66 -1.61
CA ALA A 256 -8.63 -3.69 -2.74
C ALA A 256 -9.35 -3.81 -4.09
N ALA A 257 -10.46 -4.55 -4.12
CA ALA A 257 -11.32 -4.70 -5.31
C ALA A 257 -12.31 -3.53 -5.50
N GLY A 258 -12.22 -2.44 -4.72
CA GLY A 258 -13.13 -1.29 -4.81
C GLY A 258 -14.55 -1.55 -4.29
N GLN A 259 -14.78 -2.65 -3.55
CA GLN A 259 -16.10 -3.08 -3.05
C GLN A 259 -16.32 -2.61 -1.60
N ALA A 260 -16.27 -1.30 -1.39
CA ALA A 260 -16.32 -0.69 -0.05
C ALA A 260 -17.56 -1.08 0.77
N ASP A 261 -18.74 -1.17 0.15
CA ASP A 261 -19.98 -1.52 0.85
C ASP A 261 -19.97 -2.98 1.33
N LEU A 262 -19.46 -3.90 0.51
CA LEU A 262 -19.30 -5.29 0.92
C LEU A 262 -18.23 -5.42 2.01
N ALA A 263 -17.13 -4.67 1.91
CA ALA A 263 -16.10 -4.64 2.94
C ALA A 263 -16.67 -4.14 4.28
N ARG A 264 -17.49 -3.07 4.25
CA ARG A 264 -18.19 -2.55 5.43
C ARG A 264 -19.13 -3.60 6.03
N HIS A 265 -19.88 -4.30 5.19
CA HIS A 265 -20.76 -5.39 5.65
C HIS A 265 -19.97 -6.44 6.43
N TRP A 266 -18.86 -6.95 5.89
CA TRP A 266 -18.05 -7.98 6.54
C TRP A 266 -17.35 -7.47 7.80
N LEU A 267 -16.86 -6.22 7.79
CA LEU A 267 -16.35 -5.58 9.00
C LEU A 267 -17.38 -5.56 10.11
N LEU A 268 -18.60 -5.12 9.83
CA LEU A 268 -19.68 -5.03 10.84
C LEU A 268 -20.09 -6.42 11.36
N GLN A 269 -19.96 -7.48 10.54
CA GLN A 269 -20.15 -8.85 11.01
C GLN A 269 -19.15 -9.26 12.10
N THR A 270 -17.96 -8.66 12.17
CA THR A 270 -16.99 -8.92 13.25
C THR A 270 -17.39 -8.31 14.59
N ARG A 271 -18.30 -7.34 14.59
CA ARG A 271 -18.87 -6.73 15.80
C ARG A 271 -20.07 -7.51 16.36
N GLN A 272 -20.74 -8.28 15.51
CA GLN A 272 -21.84 -9.15 15.90
C GLN A 272 -21.27 -10.45 16.46
N ARG A 273 -21.62 -10.77 17.70
CA ARG A 273 -21.16 -11.99 18.34
C ARG A 273 -22.34 -12.93 18.55
N PRO A 274 -22.23 -14.17 18.04
CA PRO A 274 -23.22 -15.19 18.36
C PRO A 274 -23.11 -15.57 19.84
N PHE A 275 -24.25 -15.99 20.41
CA PHE A 275 -24.27 -16.66 21.72
C PHE A 275 -23.53 -18.02 21.62
N PRO A 276 -22.67 -18.43 22.57
CA PRO A 276 -22.32 -17.78 23.83
C PRO A 276 -21.12 -16.80 23.77
N ASP A 277 -20.52 -16.59 22.61
CA ASP A 277 -19.29 -15.80 22.44
C ASP A 277 -19.47 -14.32 22.78
N MET A 278 -20.74 -13.85 22.83
CA MET A 278 -21.07 -12.48 23.24
C MET A 278 -20.55 -12.12 24.64
N PHE A 279 -20.33 -13.11 25.50
CA PHE A 279 -19.82 -12.90 26.86
C PHE A 279 -18.28 -12.94 26.96
N LYS A 280 -17.59 -13.38 25.91
CA LYS A 280 -16.13 -13.38 25.90
C LYS A 280 -15.62 -11.99 25.57
N PRO A 281 -14.55 -11.49 26.23
CA PRO A 281 -13.90 -10.25 25.84
C PRO A 281 -13.40 -10.35 24.40
N VAL A 282 -13.54 -9.27 23.60
CA VAL A 282 -12.89 -9.19 22.28
C VAL A 282 -11.39 -9.16 22.51
N ASP A 283 -10.65 -10.00 21.78
CA ASP A 283 -9.20 -9.96 21.82
C ASP A 283 -8.69 -8.60 21.30
N ASP A 284 -7.66 -8.10 21.94
CA ASP A 284 -7.03 -6.84 21.53
C ASP A 284 -6.36 -6.95 20.14
N ALA A 285 -5.92 -8.15 19.74
CA ALA A 285 -5.40 -8.41 18.40
C ALA A 285 -6.49 -8.24 17.33
N ASP A 286 -7.65 -8.89 17.51
CA ASP A 286 -8.80 -8.74 16.62
C ASP A 286 -9.27 -7.29 16.54
N ARG A 287 -9.29 -6.58 17.69
CA ARG A 287 -9.68 -5.17 17.74
C ARG A 287 -8.73 -4.28 16.98
N ARG A 288 -7.42 -4.55 17.02
CA ARG A 288 -6.42 -3.80 16.26
C ARG A 288 -6.55 -4.02 14.75
N LYS A 289 -6.71 -5.29 14.33
CA LYS A 289 -6.95 -5.61 12.91
C LYS A 289 -8.23 -4.93 12.40
N ARG A 290 -9.28 -4.92 13.22
CA ARG A 290 -10.54 -4.24 12.90
C ARG A 290 -10.35 -2.74 12.77
N LEU A 291 -9.64 -2.09 13.69
CA LEU A 291 -9.32 -0.66 13.68
C LEU A 291 -8.63 -0.23 12.37
N GLU A 292 -7.77 -1.06 11.81
CA GLU A 292 -7.13 -0.79 10.52
C GLU A 292 -8.15 -0.77 9.38
N VAL A 293 -9.05 -1.76 9.31
CA VAL A 293 -10.10 -1.82 8.29
C VAL A 293 -11.10 -0.67 8.46
N GLU A 294 -11.44 -0.30 9.70
CA GLU A 294 -12.30 0.85 10.03
C GLU A 294 -11.70 2.17 9.53
N ARG A 295 -10.38 2.34 9.68
CA ARG A 295 -9.66 3.50 9.14
C ARG A 295 -9.70 3.55 7.62
N LEU A 296 -9.45 2.42 6.96
CA LEU A 296 -9.49 2.33 5.49
C LEU A 296 -10.90 2.60 4.93
N LEU A 297 -11.94 2.25 5.69
CA LEU A 297 -13.35 2.52 5.35
C LEU A 297 -13.83 3.93 5.73
N GLY A 298 -12.98 4.75 6.37
CA GLY A 298 -13.36 6.09 6.79
C GLY A 298 -14.50 6.10 7.83
N MET A 299 -14.40 5.27 8.89
CA MET A 299 -15.45 5.11 9.91
C MET A 299 -15.01 5.70 11.26
N PRO A 300 -15.02 7.05 11.43
CA PRO A 300 -14.41 7.72 12.57
C PRO A 300 -15.03 7.35 13.93
N ASP A 301 -16.34 7.12 14.01
CA ASP A 301 -16.99 6.68 15.25
C ASP A 301 -16.43 5.36 15.76
N LEU A 302 -16.32 4.38 14.86
CA LEU A 302 -15.84 3.05 15.20
C LEU A 302 -14.35 3.06 15.55
N VAL A 303 -13.57 3.84 14.81
CA VAL A 303 -12.13 4.06 15.10
C VAL A 303 -11.96 4.66 16.49
N LEU A 304 -12.76 5.65 16.86
CA LEU A 304 -12.67 6.28 18.17
C LEU A 304 -13.08 5.31 19.28
N GLU A 305 -14.15 4.55 19.09
CA GLU A 305 -14.62 3.54 20.04
C GLU A 305 -13.53 2.49 20.31
N ASP A 306 -13.04 1.82 19.26
CA ASP A 306 -12.05 0.75 19.39
C ASP A 306 -10.70 1.25 19.90
N SER A 307 -10.28 2.46 19.48
CA SER A 307 -9.08 3.10 19.96
C SER A 307 -9.15 3.42 21.46
N ASN A 308 -10.25 3.96 21.93
CA ASN A 308 -10.43 4.27 23.36
C ASN A 308 -10.38 3.02 24.23
N VAL A 309 -10.99 1.91 23.80
CA VAL A 309 -10.93 0.63 24.52
C VAL A 309 -9.50 0.09 24.57
N LEU A 310 -8.77 0.14 23.45
CA LEU A 310 -7.37 -0.31 23.40
C LEU A 310 -6.46 0.56 24.27
N GLN A 311 -6.66 1.88 24.24
CA GLN A 311 -5.89 2.82 25.07
C GLN A 311 -6.13 2.60 26.57
N ALA A 312 -7.40 2.35 26.97
CA ALA A 312 -7.74 2.09 28.36
C ALA A 312 -7.06 0.82 28.92
N ARG A 313 -6.78 -0.17 28.05
CA ARG A 313 -6.11 -1.42 28.42
C ARG A 313 -4.59 -1.36 28.41
N GLN A 314 -4.00 -0.32 27.81
CA GLN A 314 -2.55 -0.16 27.76
C GLN A 314 -2.01 0.23 29.15
N SER A 315 -1.09 -0.56 29.71
CA SER A 315 -0.44 -0.20 30.99
C SER A 315 0.52 0.95 30.81
N LYS A 316 0.65 1.81 31.84
CA LYS A 316 1.58 2.96 31.85
C LYS A 316 3.04 2.57 31.61
N LYS A 317 3.47 1.34 32.03
CA LYS A 317 4.85 0.84 31.85
C LYS A 317 5.21 0.51 30.39
N ARG A 318 4.21 0.25 29.53
CA ARG A 318 4.41 -0.05 28.10
C ARG A 318 4.20 1.17 27.19
N ALA A 319 3.88 2.32 27.75
CA ALA A 319 3.61 3.52 26.97
C ALA A 319 4.81 4.01 26.13
N ALA A 320 6.04 3.71 26.59
CA ALA A 320 7.25 4.13 25.87
C ALA A 320 7.56 3.26 24.65
N ASP A 321 7.16 1.98 24.66
CA ASP A 321 7.46 1.00 23.60
C ASP A 321 6.25 0.69 22.73
N ALA A 322 5.06 1.15 23.11
CA ALA A 322 3.84 0.93 22.35
C ALA A 322 3.70 1.99 21.26
N THR A 323 3.24 1.57 20.10
CA THR A 323 2.74 2.47 19.06
C THR A 323 1.82 3.50 19.70
N ASP A 324 2.03 4.77 19.40
CA ASP A 324 1.21 5.87 19.93
C ASP A 324 -0.18 5.83 19.26
N LEU A 325 -1.02 4.96 19.79
CA LEU A 325 -2.37 4.75 19.29
C LEU A 325 -3.21 6.03 19.35
N ALA A 326 -2.97 6.87 20.35
CA ALA A 326 -3.67 8.14 20.50
C ALA A 326 -3.27 9.11 19.37
N ASN A 327 -1.96 9.19 19.05
CA ASN A 327 -1.50 9.98 17.92
C ASN A 327 -2.08 9.49 16.59
N ASN A 328 -2.02 8.18 16.35
CA ASN A 328 -2.54 7.60 15.10
C ASN A 328 -4.05 7.80 14.96
N THR A 329 -4.79 7.80 16.08
CA THR A 329 -6.23 8.09 16.09
C THR A 329 -6.47 9.57 15.82
N ALA A 330 -5.71 10.46 16.46
CA ALA A 330 -5.79 11.90 16.21
C ALA A 330 -5.54 12.23 14.73
N TYR A 331 -4.49 11.66 14.16
CA TYR A 331 -4.12 11.86 12.76
C TYR A 331 -5.23 11.41 11.79
N PHE A 332 -5.82 10.25 12.06
CA PHE A 332 -6.95 9.78 11.27
C PHE A 332 -8.18 10.71 11.40
N LEU A 333 -8.54 11.10 12.62
CA LEU A 333 -9.71 11.94 12.87
C LEU A 333 -9.57 13.34 12.27
N ALA A 334 -8.33 13.82 12.06
CA ALA A 334 -8.07 15.14 11.46
C ALA A 334 -8.62 15.30 10.04
N ASP A 335 -8.95 14.20 9.35
CA ASP A 335 -9.58 14.23 8.03
C ASP A 335 -11.08 14.46 8.06
N PHE A 336 -11.69 14.43 9.22
CA PHE A 336 -13.12 14.58 9.44
C PHE A 336 -13.38 15.87 10.22
N PRO A 337 -13.86 16.95 9.57
CA PRO A 337 -14.04 18.24 10.21
C PRO A 337 -14.86 18.19 11.51
N ASP A 338 -15.89 17.36 11.55
CA ASP A 338 -16.76 17.20 12.73
C ASP A 338 -16.06 16.52 13.91
N TYR A 339 -14.93 15.85 13.66
CA TYR A 339 -14.13 15.14 14.67
C TYR A 339 -12.86 15.89 15.09
N LEU A 340 -12.63 17.11 14.62
CA LEU A 340 -11.45 17.89 14.99
C LEU A 340 -11.33 18.14 16.51
N PRO A 341 -12.41 18.34 17.28
CA PRO A 341 -12.30 18.42 18.74
C PRO A 341 -11.76 17.13 19.39
N GLN A 342 -12.28 15.97 18.94
CA GLN A 342 -11.81 14.67 19.42
C GLN A 342 -10.40 14.35 18.94
N ALA A 343 -10.05 14.76 17.72
CA ALA A 343 -8.69 14.65 17.19
C ALA A 343 -7.70 15.43 18.07
N GLU A 344 -8.01 16.67 18.46
CA GLU A 344 -7.18 17.45 19.37
C GLU A 344 -7.04 16.79 20.74
N GLU A 345 -8.13 16.28 21.31
CA GLU A 345 -8.09 15.57 22.60
C GLU A 345 -7.14 14.36 22.52
N GLN A 346 -7.24 13.56 21.45
CA GLN A 346 -6.37 12.40 21.25
C GLN A 346 -4.89 12.81 21.06
N ALA A 347 -4.62 13.88 20.31
CA ALA A 347 -3.25 14.38 20.12
C ALA A 347 -2.64 14.90 21.42
N ARG A 348 -3.41 15.63 22.24
CA ARG A 348 -2.97 16.09 23.56
C ARG A 348 -2.73 14.92 24.52
N ARG A 349 -3.61 13.91 24.51
CA ARG A 349 -3.44 12.67 25.27
C ARG A 349 -2.15 11.92 24.89
N SER A 350 -1.79 11.93 23.60
CA SER A 350 -0.50 11.40 23.16
C SER A 350 0.66 12.14 23.81
N LEU A 351 0.67 13.47 23.73
CA LEU A 351 1.74 14.30 24.36
C LEU A 351 1.86 14.05 25.86
N GLU A 352 0.74 13.89 26.57
CA GLU A 352 0.73 13.63 28.02
C GLU A 352 1.31 12.24 28.35
N ARG A 353 1.03 11.23 27.49
CA ARG A 353 1.44 9.84 27.75
C ARG A 353 2.89 9.56 27.41
N VAL A 354 3.35 10.01 26.24
CA VAL A 354 4.67 9.63 25.69
C VAL A 354 5.65 10.80 25.63
N GLY A 355 5.21 11.99 26.05
CA GLY A 355 5.98 13.23 25.93
C GLY A 355 6.02 13.78 24.49
N PRO A 356 6.62 14.97 24.32
CA PRO A 356 6.72 15.60 23.00
C PRO A 356 7.71 14.80 22.11
N ARG A 357 7.20 14.37 20.96
CA ARG A 357 7.95 13.71 19.89
C ARG A 357 7.60 14.37 18.56
N PRO A 358 8.45 14.32 17.53
CA PRO A 358 8.17 15.00 16.27
C PRO A 358 6.80 14.63 15.68
N TYR A 359 6.43 13.35 15.65
CA TYR A 359 5.15 12.92 15.09
C TYR A 359 3.94 13.48 15.82
N ASN A 360 3.91 13.42 17.17
CA ASN A 360 2.74 13.90 17.89
C ASN A 360 2.69 15.44 17.97
N GLN A 361 3.83 16.12 17.91
CA GLN A 361 3.89 17.56 17.72
C GLN A 361 3.38 17.97 16.33
N GLY A 362 3.78 17.25 15.27
CA GLY A 362 3.30 17.46 13.90
C GLY A 362 1.78 17.29 13.82
N THR A 363 1.28 16.17 14.31
CA THR A 363 -0.16 15.84 14.30
C THR A 363 -0.97 16.89 15.08
N LEU A 364 -0.56 17.25 16.31
CA LEU A 364 -1.27 18.30 17.06
C LEU A 364 -1.19 19.64 16.33
N GLY A 365 -0.02 19.99 15.79
CA GLY A 365 0.19 21.22 15.03
C GLY A 365 -0.76 21.31 13.82
N TRP A 366 -0.89 20.22 13.07
CA TRP A 366 -1.83 20.13 11.95
C TRP A 366 -3.29 20.31 12.38
N ILE A 367 -3.72 19.61 13.43
CA ILE A 367 -5.09 19.70 13.95
C ILE A 367 -5.41 21.12 14.44
N LEU A 368 -4.48 21.76 15.15
CA LEU A 368 -4.64 23.15 15.61
C LEU A 368 -4.79 24.11 14.44
N ALA A 369 -4.00 23.93 13.37
CA ALA A 369 -4.12 24.73 12.16
C ALA A 369 -5.49 24.53 11.46
N LEU A 370 -5.99 23.31 11.37
CA LEU A 370 -7.32 23.01 10.84
C LEU A 370 -8.45 23.65 11.67
N ARG A 371 -8.24 23.81 12.98
CA ARG A 371 -9.16 24.47 13.89
C ARG A 371 -8.99 26.00 13.95
N GLY A 372 -8.16 26.59 13.07
CA GLY A 372 -7.91 28.03 13.00
C GLY A 372 -6.86 28.56 13.97
N GLN A 373 -6.25 27.72 14.80
CA GLN A 373 -5.17 28.10 15.72
C GLN A 373 -3.81 28.02 15.00
N THR A 374 -3.72 28.70 13.85
CA THR A 374 -2.62 28.53 12.88
C THR A 374 -1.25 28.88 13.47
N ALA A 375 -1.14 29.91 14.31
CA ALA A 375 0.14 30.34 14.87
C ALA A 375 0.77 29.27 15.77
N GLU A 376 -0.02 28.68 16.66
CA GLU A 376 0.44 27.57 17.51
C GLU A 376 0.71 26.31 16.70
N GLY A 377 -0.16 25.99 15.74
CA GLY A 377 0.01 24.89 14.80
C GLY A 377 1.35 24.96 14.06
N LEU A 378 1.65 26.11 13.45
CA LEU A 378 2.93 26.33 12.76
C LEU A 378 4.13 26.22 13.70
N ARG A 379 4.02 26.68 14.96
CA ARG A 379 5.10 26.54 15.94
C ARG A 379 5.42 25.05 16.20
N LEU A 380 4.41 24.23 16.41
CA LEU A 380 4.59 22.79 16.67
C LEU A 380 5.12 22.05 15.43
N MET A 381 4.55 22.31 14.25
CA MET A 381 5.00 21.68 13.01
C MET A 381 6.43 22.07 12.64
N ARG A 382 6.86 23.31 12.95
CA ARG A 382 8.26 23.71 12.78
C ARG A 382 9.20 22.87 13.63
N LEU A 383 8.84 22.56 14.88
CA LEU A 383 9.64 21.69 15.74
C LEU A 383 9.71 20.28 15.17
N ALA A 384 8.57 19.73 14.74
CA ALA A 384 8.49 18.41 14.13
C ALA A 384 9.35 18.32 12.86
N TYR A 385 9.23 19.29 11.95
CA TYR A 385 9.99 19.32 10.70
C TYR A 385 11.50 19.49 10.93
N ARG A 386 11.93 20.31 11.92
CA ARG A 386 13.34 20.43 12.27
C ARG A 386 13.96 19.08 12.63
N ASP A 387 13.23 18.25 13.36
CA ASP A 387 13.72 16.97 13.86
C ASP A 387 13.53 15.82 12.85
N LEU A 388 12.54 15.92 11.95
CA LEU A 388 12.24 14.95 10.89
C LEU A 388 12.01 15.64 9.52
N PRO A 389 13.04 16.26 8.91
CA PRO A 389 12.86 17.03 7.67
C PRO A 389 12.59 16.15 6.42
N ARG A 390 12.78 14.83 6.55
CA ARG A 390 12.55 13.87 5.47
C ARG A 390 11.25 13.07 5.63
N ASP A 391 10.48 13.39 6.62
CA ASP A 391 9.15 12.81 6.77
C ASP A 391 8.18 13.49 5.80
N GLU A 392 7.54 12.69 4.94
CA GLU A 392 6.71 13.23 3.86
C GLU A 392 5.38 13.80 4.39
N GLU A 393 4.83 13.23 5.47
CA GLU A 393 3.59 13.69 6.06
C GLU A 393 3.80 15.04 6.75
N ILE A 394 4.89 15.16 7.52
CA ILE A 394 5.26 16.43 8.20
C ILE A 394 5.58 17.52 7.16
N ALA A 395 6.30 17.16 6.08
CA ALA A 395 6.61 18.11 5.00
C ALA A 395 5.33 18.55 4.25
N ALA A 396 4.39 17.65 4.05
CA ALA A 396 3.11 17.94 3.43
C ALA A 396 2.27 18.92 4.27
N GLU A 397 2.04 18.58 5.53
CA GLU A 397 1.14 19.31 6.43
C GLU A 397 1.69 20.68 6.84
N TYR A 398 2.98 20.75 7.16
CA TYR A 398 3.65 22.00 7.48
C TYR A 398 3.69 22.92 6.25
N GLY A 399 4.07 22.40 5.08
CA GLY A 399 4.09 23.17 3.84
C GLY A 399 2.69 23.68 3.46
N LEU A 400 1.66 22.83 3.56
CA LEU A 400 0.29 23.21 3.22
C LEU A 400 -0.27 24.26 4.21
N THR A 401 0.07 24.16 5.51
CA THR A 401 -0.32 25.16 6.49
C THR A 401 0.36 26.52 6.24
N LEU A 402 1.64 26.51 5.89
CA LEU A 402 2.35 27.73 5.48
C LEU A 402 1.69 28.33 4.22
N TRP A 403 1.37 27.50 3.23
CA TRP A 403 0.74 27.93 1.98
C TRP A 403 -0.62 28.59 2.22
N ARG A 404 -1.49 27.93 2.99
CA ARG A 404 -2.84 28.41 3.34
C ARG A 404 -2.80 29.67 4.20
N SER A 405 -1.76 29.84 5.02
CA SER A 405 -1.56 31.06 5.85
C SER A 405 -0.90 32.23 5.10
N GLY A 406 -0.69 32.10 3.78
CA GLY A 406 -0.08 33.14 2.94
C GLY A 406 1.45 33.17 2.96
N GLN A 407 2.11 32.31 3.72
CA GLN A 407 3.59 32.21 3.80
C GLN A 407 4.15 31.36 2.65
N LYS A 408 3.74 31.67 1.41
CA LYS A 408 3.99 30.85 0.20
C LYS A 408 5.47 30.63 -0.07
N ASP A 409 6.31 31.64 0.13
CA ASP A 409 7.76 31.52 -0.08
C ASP A 409 8.43 30.52 0.88
N LEU A 410 7.91 30.43 2.11
CA LEU A 410 8.40 29.46 3.09
C LEU A 410 7.96 28.04 2.71
N ALA A 411 6.70 27.88 2.30
CA ALA A 411 6.19 26.61 1.80
C ALA A 411 6.98 26.12 0.58
N ALA A 412 7.24 27.03 -0.39
CA ALA A 412 8.03 26.73 -1.59
C ALA A 412 9.43 26.23 -1.24
N ARG A 413 10.15 26.96 -0.38
CA ARG A 413 11.48 26.54 0.06
C ARG A 413 11.51 25.18 0.74
N LEU A 414 10.49 24.89 1.57
CA LEU A 414 10.34 23.62 2.24
C LEU A 414 10.11 22.48 1.23
N TRP A 415 9.22 22.65 0.27
CA TRP A 415 8.92 21.65 -0.74
C TRP A 415 10.07 21.48 -1.75
N ASP A 416 10.77 22.54 -2.10
CA ASP A 416 12.01 22.47 -2.90
C ASP A 416 13.10 21.65 -2.18
N GLN A 417 13.21 21.81 -0.84
CA GLN A 417 14.11 20.98 -0.06
C GLN A 417 13.68 19.52 -0.08
N ALA A 418 12.41 19.24 0.18
CA ALA A 418 11.86 17.89 0.12
C ALA A 418 12.14 17.23 -1.25
N GLN A 419 11.93 17.97 -2.34
CA GLN A 419 12.22 17.52 -3.69
C GLN A 419 13.73 17.25 -3.91
N ARG A 420 14.61 18.12 -3.44
CA ARG A 420 16.07 17.90 -3.52
C ARG A 420 16.52 16.68 -2.72
N GLU A 421 15.88 16.41 -1.60
CA GLU A 421 16.19 15.27 -0.73
C GLU A 421 15.45 13.99 -1.10
N CYS A 422 14.72 13.99 -2.23
CA CYS A 422 13.95 12.85 -2.71
C CYS A 422 12.89 12.37 -1.70
N VAL A 423 12.30 13.28 -0.96
CA VAL A 423 11.14 13.02 -0.11
C VAL A 423 9.91 12.97 -1.02
N TRP A 424 9.18 11.89 -0.93
CA TRP A 424 7.96 11.67 -1.71
C TRP A 424 7.04 10.72 -0.98
N GLY A 425 5.74 10.94 -1.12
CA GLY A 425 4.68 10.08 -0.58
C GLY A 425 3.30 10.58 -0.95
N VAL A 426 2.29 9.83 -0.57
CA VAL A 426 0.89 10.09 -0.93
C VAL A 426 0.41 11.42 -0.37
N ARG A 427 0.81 11.73 0.86
CA ARG A 427 0.38 12.95 1.55
C ARG A 427 1.01 14.19 0.92
N LEU A 428 2.32 14.13 0.65
CA LEU A 428 3.04 15.22 -0.01
C LEU A 428 2.51 15.45 -1.42
N HIS A 429 2.23 14.39 -2.18
CA HIS A 429 1.58 14.49 -3.49
C HIS A 429 0.26 15.27 -3.41
N ALA A 430 -0.60 14.91 -2.47
CA ALA A 430 -1.90 15.57 -2.29
C ALA A 430 -1.73 17.05 -1.93
N ALA A 431 -0.83 17.38 -1.00
CA ALA A 431 -0.56 18.75 -0.58
C ALA A 431 -0.03 19.63 -1.73
N LEU A 432 0.91 19.12 -2.52
CA LEU A 432 1.45 19.83 -3.68
C LEU A 432 0.39 20.05 -4.77
N ARG A 433 -0.47 19.05 -5.01
CA ARG A 433 -1.60 19.18 -5.94
C ARG A 433 -2.60 20.24 -5.49
N GLU A 434 -2.97 20.23 -4.22
CA GLU A 434 -3.88 21.24 -3.64
C GLU A 434 -3.32 22.66 -3.77
N ALA A 435 -2.02 22.81 -3.49
CA ALA A 435 -1.35 24.10 -3.60
C ALA A 435 -1.11 24.55 -5.06
N GLY A 436 -1.26 23.67 -6.04
CA GLY A 436 -0.84 23.91 -7.43
C GLY A 436 0.68 24.08 -7.56
N TYR A 437 1.45 23.45 -6.64
CA TYR A 437 2.91 23.58 -6.63
C TYR A 437 3.56 22.54 -7.55
N PRO A 438 4.52 22.94 -8.43
CA PRO A 438 5.09 22.05 -9.43
C PRO A 438 5.96 20.95 -8.80
N HIS A 439 5.88 19.74 -9.37
CA HIS A 439 6.77 18.64 -9.03
C HIS A 439 7.07 17.80 -10.28
N PRO A 440 8.28 17.22 -10.43
CA PRO A 440 8.63 16.38 -11.58
C PRO A 440 7.62 15.26 -11.86
N TYR A 441 7.08 14.63 -10.83
CA TYR A 441 6.07 13.59 -10.97
C TYR A 441 4.69 14.05 -11.46
N PHE A 442 4.48 15.34 -11.71
CA PHE A 442 3.27 15.86 -12.35
C PHE A 442 3.37 15.94 -13.88
N HIS A 443 4.53 15.59 -14.42
CA HIS A 443 4.74 15.37 -15.84
C HIS A 443 4.45 13.92 -16.23
N PRO A 444 4.33 13.60 -17.53
CA PRO A 444 4.21 12.22 -17.99
C PRO A 444 5.32 11.31 -17.45
N ALA A 445 4.99 10.05 -17.17
CA ALA A 445 5.86 9.12 -16.45
C ALA A 445 7.25 8.90 -17.12
N ASP A 446 7.33 9.01 -18.43
CA ASP A 446 8.51 8.80 -19.28
C ASP A 446 9.18 10.10 -19.71
N SER A 447 8.66 11.23 -19.24
CA SER A 447 9.20 12.53 -19.59
C SER A 447 10.60 12.76 -19.01
N GLU A 448 11.40 13.64 -19.66
CA GLU A 448 12.72 13.99 -19.16
C GLU A 448 12.75 14.45 -17.70
N PRO A 449 11.84 15.34 -17.22
CA PRO A 449 11.82 15.77 -15.82
C PRO A 449 11.67 14.60 -14.84
N VAL A 450 10.79 13.64 -15.14
CA VAL A 450 10.55 12.46 -14.33
C VAL A 450 11.76 11.54 -14.31
N ASN A 451 12.33 11.26 -15.48
CA ASN A 451 13.49 10.38 -15.62
C ASN A 451 14.73 10.96 -14.93
N ALA A 452 14.96 12.27 -15.07
CA ALA A 452 16.05 12.96 -14.38
C ALA A 452 15.87 12.93 -12.85
N TYR A 453 14.65 13.13 -12.36
CA TYR A 453 14.32 13.04 -10.93
C TYR A 453 14.55 11.62 -10.40
N ARG A 454 14.03 10.59 -11.09
CA ARG A 454 14.24 9.18 -10.75
C ARG A 454 15.71 8.81 -10.69
N ALA A 455 16.47 9.16 -11.72
CA ALA A 455 17.92 8.88 -11.79
C ALA A 455 18.69 9.53 -10.63
N ARG A 456 18.33 10.76 -10.26
CA ARG A 456 18.90 11.44 -9.10
C ARG A 456 18.57 10.75 -7.79
N CYS A 457 17.32 10.31 -7.63
CA CYS A 457 16.83 9.73 -6.39
C CYS A 457 17.15 8.23 -6.24
N ALA A 458 17.43 7.53 -7.34
CA ALA A 458 17.87 6.14 -7.35
C ALA A 458 19.32 5.92 -6.91
N LYS A 459 20.15 6.96 -6.85
CA LYS A 459 21.53 6.81 -6.41
C LYS A 459 21.58 6.23 -5.00
N PRO A 460 22.39 5.17 -4.76
CA PRO A 460 22.49 4.57 -3.45
C PRO A 460 22.86 5.64 -2.43
N ARG A 461 22.00 5.82 -1.42
CA ARG A 461 22.32 6.65 -0.27
C ARG A 461 23.61 6.06 0.32
N ILE A 462 24.69 6.83 0.36
CA ILE A 462 25.89 6.44 1.09
C ILE A 462 25.42 6.12 2.51
N LYS A 463 25.44 4.84 2.87
CA LYS A 463 25.16 4.42 4.25
C LYS A 463 26.16 5.21 5.10
N ALA A 464 25.68 6.09 5.95
CA ALA A 464 26.51 6.68 6.97
C ALA A 464 27.26 5.50 7.64
N LYS A 465 28.59 5.52 7.57
CA LYS A 465 29.41 4.55 8.31
C LYS A 465 28.92 4.62 9.74
N THR A 466 28.22 3.59 10.19
CA THR A 466 28.10 3.32 11.61
C THR A 466 29.52 3.18 12.11
N ALA A 467 30.03 4.22 12.76
CA ALA A 467 31.22 4.11 13.56
C ALA A 467 30.93 3.03 14.57
N GLY A 468 31.65 1.90 14.47
CA GLY A 468 31.58 0.85 15.47
C GLY A 468 32.02 1.41 16.80
N LEU A 469 31.22 1.16 17.82
CA LEU A 469 31.59 1.03 19.19
C LEU A 469 31.34 -0.40 19.61
#